data_50cc4394abd4c250fc5b9d066673f200
#
_entry.id   50cc4394abd4c250fc5b9d066673f200
#
_cell.length_a   1.000
_cell.length_b   1.000
_cell.length_c   1.000
_cell.angle_alpha   90.00
_cell.angle_beta   90.00
_cell.angle_gamma   90.00
#
_symmetry.space_group_name_H-M   'P 1'
#
loop_
_entity.id
_entity.type
_entity.pdbx_description
1 polymer ?
#
loop_
_entity_poly.entity_id
_entity_poly.type
_entity_poly.pdbx_seq_one_letter_code
_entity_poly.pdbx_strand_id
1 'polypeptide(L)'
;MSDTAPQTAEVGVIGMAVMGSNLARNMARKGFRVAIYNRTASRTDEVIAGHGNEGTFLPFHDLANFVASLERPRRVVMMVKAGCGTDAVIKEITPLLQPGDVLVDGGNAYFGDTRRREEEIRPTGIHYVGTGISGGEVGALEGPSIMPGGSKESYEIIGPVLEKISAHVDGEPCCAWMGTDGAGHFVKMVHNGIEYADMQFIGEAHSLLRAAGLTNAEAADAFESWNHGDLNSYLVEITSRVLRAKDPRNPDTDLLDVIRDEAGMKGTGTWTVQTALELGVDVSTISEAVFARSVSSAVPLRTVGQHVLAGPEHTITVEDRQTFLTDVRDALWSAKVVAYAQGLDEIRTAAAEYNWEVDMGQIASIWRDGCIIRARLLQRCLLYTSDAADERSSV
;
A
#
# COMPACT_ATOMS: atom_id res chain seq x y z
N MET A 1 -20.57 -20.44 -40.18
CA MET A 1 -20.45 -20.43 -38.73
C MET A 1 -18.94 -20.45 -38.48
N SER A 2 -18.35 -19.31 -38.08
CA SER A 2 -16.94 -19.24 -37.74
C SER A 2 -16.76 -19.95 -36.39
N ASP A 3 -16.08 -21.07 -36.43
CA ASP A 3 -15.66 -21.83 -35.26
C ASP A 3 -14.55 -21.05 -34.57
N THR A 4 -14.91 -19.96 -33.89
CA THR A 4 -13.97 -19.26 -33.00
C THR A 4 -13.87 -20.09 -31.74
N ALA A 5 -12.70 -20.73 -31.55
CA ALA A 5 -12.36 -21.37 -30.28
C ALA A 5 -12.74 -20.46 -29.10
N PRO A 6 -13.26 -21.00 -27.99
CA PRO A 6 -13.63 -20.17 -26.84
C PRO A 6 -12.44 -19.32 -26.43
N GLN A 7 -12.66 -18.02 -26.33
CA GLN A 7 -11.60 -17.05 -25.98
C GLN A 7 -11.12 -17.34 -24.54
N THR A 8 -9.85 -17.73 -24.37
CA THR A 8 -9.25 -17.96 -23.08
C THR A 8 -8.74 -16.65 -22.47
N ALA A 9 -8.74 -16.55 -21.13
CA ALA A 9 -8.21 -15.40 -20.39
C ALA A 9 -6.75 -15.62 -19.99
N GLU A 10 -5.93 -14.58 -20.07
CA GLU A 10 -4.51 -14.61 -19.69
C GLU A 10 -4.33 -14.50 -18.18
N VAL A 11 -5.25 -13.86 -17.48
CA VAL A 11 -5.25 -13.65 -16.02
C VAL A 11 -6.67 -13.61 -15.50
N GLY A 12 -6.88 -14.13 -14.29
CA GLY A 12 -8.14 -14.07 -13.57
C GLY A 12 -8.08 -13.21 -12.33
N VAL A 13 -9.14 -12.47 -12.05
CA VAL A 13 -9.28 -11.67 -10.82
C VAL A 13 -10.50 -12.12 -10.04
N ILE A 14 -10.32 -12.48 -8.78
CA ILE A 14 -11.39 -12.84 -7.83
C ILE A 14 -11.58 -11.70 -6.84
N GLY A 15 -12.84 -11.22 -6.72
CA GLY A 15 -13.19 -10.16 -5.78
C GLY A 15 -13.30 -8.79 -6.45
N MET A 16 -14.55 -8.41 -6.78
CA MET A 16 -14.90 -7.19 -7.52
C MET A 16 -15.36 -6.06 -6.59
N ALA A 17 -14.70 -5.91 -5.41
CA ALA A 17 -14.76 -4.68 -4.64
C ALA A 17 -13.86 -3.61 -5.28
N VAL A 18 -13.80 -2.41 -4.70
CA VAL A 18 -13.08 -1.25 -5.27
C VAL A 18 -11.69 -1.59 -5.81
N MET A 19 -10.83 -2.21 -4.98
CA MET A 19 -9.46 -2.54 -5.38
C MET A 19 -9.39 -3.59 -6.48
N GLY A 20 -10.16 -4.68 -6.35
CA GLY A 20 -10.12 -5.77 -7.33
C GLY A 20 -10.73 -5.39 -8.67
N SER A 21 -11.83 -4.61 -8.66
CA SER A 21 -12.42 -4.04 -9.88
C SER A 21 -11.42 -3.13 -10.60
N ASN A 22 -10.76 -2.21 -9.88
CA ASN A 22 -9.79 -1.30 -10.48
C ASN A 22 -8.54 -2.02 -11.00
N LEU A 23 -8.06 -3.05 -10.29
CA LEU A 23 -6.92 -3.85 -10.76
C LEU A 23 -7.28 -4.65 -12.04
N ALA A 24 -8.48 -5.24 -12.10
CA ALA A 24 -8.98 -5.93 -13.29
C ALA A 24 -9.10 -4.96 -14.49
N ARG A 25 -9.60 -3.75 -14.25
CA ARG A 25 -9.69 -2.68 -15.26
C ARG A 25 -8.30 -2.25 -15.75
N ASN A 26 -7.35 -2.06 -14.84
CA ASN A 26 -5.95 -1.76 -15.19
C ASN A 26 -5.38 -2.85 -16.12
N MET A 27 -5.52 -4.13 -15.74
CA MET A 27 -5.08 -5.26 -16.58
C MET A 27 -5.74 -5.21 -17.97
N ALA A 28 -7.06 -5.00 -18.06
CA ALA A 28 -7.77 -4.94 -19.31
C ALA A 28 -7.34 -3.74 -20.18
N ARG A 29 -7.15 -2.56 -19.57
CA ARG A 29 -6.61 -1.36 -20.25
C ARG A 29 -5.17 -1.56 -20.77
N LYS A 30 -4.38 -2.40 -20.09
CA LYS A 30 -3.02 -2.77 -20.53
C LYS A 30 -3.02 -3.89 -21.58
N GLY A 31 -4.21 -4.32 -22.04
CA GLY A 31 -4.41 -5.23 -23.16
C GLY A 31 -4.49 -6.72 -22.80
N PHE A 32 -4.58 -7.07 -21.53
CA PHE A 32 -4.83 -8.46 -21.12
C PHE A 32 -6.30 -8.84 -21.32
N ARG A 33 -6.55 -10.11 -21.66
CA ARG A 33 -7.87 -10.73 -21.54
C ARG A 33 -8.05 -11.17 -20.11
N VAL A 34 -9.00 -10.53 -19.39
CA VAL A 34 -9.16 -10.68 -17.94
C VAL A 34 -10.44 -11.45 -17.62
N ALA A 35 -10.33 -12.64 -17.05
CA ALA A 35 -11.45 -13.31 -16.43
C ALA A 35 -11.77 -12.62 -15.09
N ILE A 36 -13.04 -12.33 -14.83
CA ILE A 36 -13.48 -11.73 -13.57
C ILE A 36 -14.56 -12.57 -12.91
N TYR A 37 -14.40 -12.74 -11.60
CA TYR A 37 -15.33 -13.50 -10.76
C TYR A 37 -15.53 -12.85 -9.40
N ASN A 38 -16.75 -12.82 -8.94
CA ASN A 38 -17.07 -12.45 -7.55
C ASN A 38 -18.17 -13.37 -7.01
N ARG A 39 -18.05 -13.80 -5.76
CA ARG A 39 -19.04 -14.65 -5.09
C ARG A 39 -20.47 -14.09 -5.17
N THR A 40 -20.64 -12.76 -5.10
CA THR A 40 -21.90 -12.07 -5.37
C THR A 40 -21.89 -11.66 -6.86
N ALA A 41 -22.65 -12.36 -7.68
CA ALA A 41 -22.64 -12.23 -9.14
C ALA A 41 -22.89 -10.78 -9.61
N SER A 42 -23.80 -10.04 -8.96
CA SER A 42 -24.13 -8.65 -9.32
C SER A 42 -22.89 -7.73 -9.32
N ARG A 43 -21.85 -8.01 -8.52
CA ARG A 43 -20.61 -7.23 -8.53
C ARG A 43 -19.82 -7.42 -9.82
N THR A 44 -19.82 -8.61 -10.39
CA THR A 44 -19.23 -8.89 -11.69
C THR A 44 -20.00 -8.15 -12.79
N ASP A 45 -21.35 -8.20 -12.73
CA ASP A 45 -22.22 -7.52 -13.69
C ASP A 45 -22.08 -6.00 -13.65
N GLU A 46 -21.94 -5.41 -12.43
CA GLU A 46 -21.68 -3.98 -12.22
C GLU A 46 -20.39 -3.53 -12.93
N VAL A 47 -19.30 -4.32 -12.83
CA VAL A 47 -18.04 -4.01 -13.53
C VAL A 47 -18.23 -4.02 -15.05
N ILE A 48 -18.93 -5.02 -15.59
CA ILE A 48 -19.20 -5.09 -17.03
C ILE A 48 -20.10 -3.95 -17.50
N ALA A 49 -21.15 -3.64 -16.76
CA ALA A 49 -22.07 -2.57 -17.10
C ALA A 49 -21.40 -1.19 -17.09
N GLY A 50 -20.54 -0.94 -16.12
CA GLY A 50 -19.87 0.35 -15.96
C GLY A 50 -18.57 0.51 -16.76
N HIS A 51 -17.85 -0.60 -17.02
CA HIS A 51 -16.47 -0.55 -17.48
C HIS A 51 -16.13 -1.59 -18.57
N GLY A 52 -17.09 -2.34 -19.07
CA GLY A 52 -16.86 -3.41 -20.06
C GLY A 52 -16.23 -2.95 -21.38
N ASN A 53 -16.28 -1.65 -21.67
CA ASN A 53 -15.67 -1.04 -22.86
C ASN A 53 -14.19 -0.63 -22.66
N GLU A 54 -13.62 -0.78 -21.46
CA GLU A 54 -12.25 -0.38 -21.17
C GLU A 54 -11.21 -1.42 -21.63
N GLY A 55 -11.63 -2.62 -22.03
CA GLY A 55 -10.77 -3.69 -22.52
C GLY A 55 -11.51 -5.01 -22.68
N THR A 56 -10.79 -6.13 -22.66
CA THR A 56 -11.38 -7.46 -22.85
C THR A 56 -11.63 -8.14 -21.52
N PHE A 57 -12.89 -8.24 -21.12
CA PHE A 57 -13.33 -8.94 -19.91
C PHE A 57 -14.12 -10.21 -20.27
N LEU A 58 -13.86 -11.27 -19.50
CA LEU A 58 -14.64 -12.51 -19.52
C LEU A 58 -15.32 -12.67 -18.15
N PRO A 59 -16.60 -12.31 -18.00
CA PRO A 59 -17.31 -12.40 -16.73
C PRO A 59 -17.77 -13.82 -16.43
N PHE A 60 -17.63 -14.25 -15.17
CA PHE A 60 -18.09 -15.55 -14.70
C PHE A 60 -18.87 -15.42 -13.38
N HIS A 61 -19.90 -16.26 -13.23
CA HIS A 61 -20.71 -16.38 -12.02
C HIS A 61 -20.48 -17.72 -11.30
N ASP A 62 -19.67 -18.59 -11.91
CA ASP A 62 -19.27 -19.90 -11.37
C ASP A 62 -17.76 -20.00 -11.35
N LEU A 63 -17.19 -20.46 -10.19
CA LEU A 63 -15.76 -20.49 -9.96
C LEU A 63 -15.05 -21.55 -10.84
N ALA A 64 -15.70 -22.68 -11.11
CA ALA A 64 -15.09 -23.75 -11.93
C ALA A 64 -14.98 -23.29 -13.39
N ASN A 65 -16.02 -22.65 -13.93
CA ASN A 65 -16.00 -22.07 -15.29
C ASN A 65 -14.98 -20.93 -15.39
N PHE A 66 -14.85 -20.08 -14.35
CA PHE A 66 -13.82 -19.05 -14.27
C PHE A 66 -12.43 -19.68 -14.38
N VAL A 67 -12.10 -20.69 -13.56
CA VAL A 67 -10.79 -21.35 -13.59
C VAL A 67 -10.55 -22.06 -14.91
N ALA A 68 -11.58 -22.72 -15.47
CA ALA A 68 -11.46 -23.42 -16.74
C ALA A 68 -11.19 -22.49 -17.94
N SER A 69 -11.57 -21.22 -17.86
CA SER A 69 -11.35 -20.22 -18.92
C SER A 69 -9.89 -19.70 -18.97
N LEU A 70 -9.07 -19.97 -17.97
CA LEU A 70 -7.71 -19.44 -17.87
C LEU A 70 -6.69 -20.25 -18.67
N GLU A 71 -5.80 -19.56 -19.34
CA GLU A 71 -4.61 -20.14 -20.00
C GLU A 71 -3.64 -20.70 -18.96
N ARG A 72 -2.91 -21.77 -19.32
CA ARG A 72 -1.91 -22.39 -18.46
C ARG A 72 -0.50 -21.86 -18.74
N PRO A 73 0.33 -21.74 -17.68
CA PRO A 73 -0.03 -21.84 -16.26
C PRO A 73 -1.05 -20.77 -15.89
N ARG A 74 -2.07 -21.17 -15.13
CA ARG A 74 -3.14 -20.24 -14.72
C ARG A 74 -2.60 -19.18 -13.76
N ARG A 75 -3.02 -17.94 -13.95
CA ARG A 75 -2.66 -16.79 -13.12
C ARG A 75 -3.93 -16.24 -12.49
N VAL A 76 -4.09 -16.43 -11.19
CA VAL A 76 -5.28 -15.98 -10.46
C VAL A 76 -4.88 -14.98 -9.39
N VAL A 77 -5.46 -13.78 -9.41
CA VAL A 77 -5.26 -12.74 -8.41
C VAL A 77 -6.50 -12.61 -7.54
N MET A 78 -6.36 -12.89 -6.25
CA MET A 78 -7.42 -12.74 -5.25
C MET A 78 -7.33 -11.36 -4.60
N MET A 79 -8.41 -10.57 -4.72
CA MET A 79 -8.59 -9.27 -4.07
C MET A 79 -9.75 -9.36 -3.08
N VAL A 80 -9.59 -10.16 -2.06
CA VAL A 80 -10.62 -10.45 -1.04
C VAL A 80 -10.20 -9.97 0.33
N LYS A 81 -11.14 -9.95 1.29
CA LYS A 81 -10.84 -9.55 2.66
C LYS A 81 -9.86 -10.54 3.29
N ALA A 82 -8.75 -10.03 3.82
CA ALA A 82 -7.73 -10.81 4.52
C ALA A 82 -8.30 -11.63 5.70
N GLY A 83 -7.61 -12.69 6.08
CA GLY A 83 -8.02 -13.62 7.12
C GLY A 83 -8.93 -14.72 6.58
N CYS A 84 -10.02 -15.04 7.29
CA CYS A 84 -10.91 -16.15 6.95
C CYS A 84 -11.55 -16.04 5.54
N GLY A 85 -11.67 -14.82 4.99
CA GLY A 85 -12.14 -14.62 3.62
C GLY A 85 -11.18 -15.19 2.59
N THR A 86 -9.89 -14.97 2.77
CA THR A 86 -8.82 -15.54 1.93
C THR A 86 -8.79 -17.07 2.07
N ASP A 87 -8.85 -17.59 3.31
CA ASP A 87 -8.85 -19.04 3.55
C ASP A 87 -10.03 -19.75 2.88
N ALA A 88 -11.21 -19.11 2.89
CA ALA A 88 -12.40 -19.66 2.21
C ALA A 88 -12.19 -19.78 0.68
N VAL A 89 -11.67 -18.73 0.05
CA VAL A 89 -11.41 -18.75 -1.40
C VAL A 89 -10.32 -19.77 -1.74
N ILE A 90 -9.24 -19.85 -0.97
CA ILE A 90 -8.19 -20.86 -1.16
C ILE A 90 -8.78 -22.27 -1.13
N LYS A 91 -9.61 -22.58 -0.14
CA LYS A 91 -10.25 -23.89 0.00
C LYS A 91 -11.14 -24.25 -1.21
N GLU A 92 -11.84 -23.27 -1.76
CA GLU A 92 -12.73 -23.49 -2.90
C GLU A 92 -11.96 -23.60 -4.23
N ILE A 93 -10.90 -22.82 -4.44
CA ILE A 93 -10.20 -22.77 -5.72
C ILE A 93 -9.11 -23.82 -5.86
N THR A 94 -8.40 -24.18 -4.80
CA THR A 94 -7.27 -25.12 -4.85
C THR A 94 -7.62 -26.45 -5.55
N PRO A 95 -8.79 -27.08 -5.32
CA PRO A 95 -9.18 -28.31 -6.04
C PRO A 95 -9.38 -28.14 -7.56
N LEU A 96 -9.53 -26.89 -8.04
CA LEU A 96 -9.76 -26.56 -9.45
C LEU A 96 -8.45 -26.22 -10.18
N LEU A 97 -7.40 -25.90 -9.44
CA LEU A 97 -6.08 -25.55 -9.95
C LEU A 97 -5.23 -26.82 -10.14
N GLN A 98 -4.09 -26.67 -10.80
CA GLN A 98 -3.15 -27.76 -11.09
C GLN A 98 -1.72 -27.34 -10.74
N PRO A 99 -0.80 -28.31 -10.58
CA PRO A 99 0.61 -28.02 -10.40
C PRO A 99 1.15 -27.05 -11.47
N GLY A 100 1.89 -26.05 -11.03
CA GLY A 100 2.42 -24.96 -11.86
C GLY A 100 1.49 -23.77 -12.03
N ASP A 101 0.22 -23.86 -11.62
CA ASP A 101 -0.67 -22.68 -11.59
C ASP A 101 -0.26 -21.72 -10.45
N VAL A 102 -0.52 -20.41 -10.61
CA VAL A 102 -0.16 -19.37 -9.65
C VAL A 102 -1.40 -18.73 -9.04
N LEU A 103 -1.46 -18.75 -7.71
CA LEU A 103 -2.50 -18.12 -6.89
C LEU A 103 -1.92 -16.95 -6.11
N VAL A 104 -2.26 -15.72 -6.50
CA VAL A 104 -1.80 -14.49 -5.88
C VAL A 104 -2.80 -14.00 -4.84
N ASP A 105 -2.35 -13.78 -3.61
CA ASP A 105 -3.11 -13.07 -2.57
C ASP A 105 -2.70 -11.58 -2.58
N GLY A 106 -3.54 -10.73 -3.17
CA GLY A 106 -3.34 -9.28 -3.25
C GLY A 106 -4.00 -8.50 -2.11
N GLY A 107 -4.52 -9.20 -1.09
CA GLY A 107 -5.09 -8.58 0.11
C GLY A 107 -4.02 -7.97 1.02
N ASN A 108 -4.43 -7.08 1.94
CA ASN A 108 -3.54 -6.67 3.04
C ASN A 108 -3.52 -7.75 4.13
N ALA A 109 -2.85 -8.86 3.88
CA ALA A 109 -2.79 -9.99 4.80
C ALA A 109 -1.62 -9.87 5.78
N TYR A 110 -1.76 -10.51 6.95
CA TYR A 110 -0.66 -10.72 7.87
C TYR A 110 0.34 -11.72 7.25
N PHE A 111 1.62 -11.38 7.23
CA PHE A 111 2.64 -12.20 6.56
C PHE A 111 2.78 -13.61 7.15
N GLY A 112 2.53 -13.77 8.46
CA GLY A 112 2.52 -15.08 9.12
C GLY A 112 1.40 -15.99 8.59
N ASP A 113 0.21 -15.45 8.29
CA ASP A 113 -0.85 -16.20 7.59
C ASP A 113 -0.44 -16.58 6.18
N THR A 114 0.30 -15.73 5.49
CA THR A 114 0.81 -16.00 4.14
C THR A 114 1.79 -17.15 4.14
N ARG A 115 2.72 -17.17 5.10
CA ARG A 115 3.67 -18.28 5.29
C ARG A 115 2.96 -19.60 5.55
N ARG A 116 1.97 -19.59 6.47
CA ARG A 116 1.14 -20.78 6.75
C ARG A 116 0.42 -21.27 5.50
N ARG A 117 -0.24 -20.38 4.75
CA ARG A 117 -0.96 -20.73 3.51
C ARG A 117 -0.05 -21.28 2.44
N GLU A 118 1.12 -20.68 2.27
CA GLU A 118 2.12 -21.15 1.32
C GLU A 118 2.60 -22.56 1.68
N GLU A 119 2.87 -22.84 2.95
CA GLU A 119 3.25 -24.16 3.43
C GLU A 119 2.15 -25.20 3.22
N GLU A 120 0.88 -24.85 3.46
CA GLU A 120 -0.29 -25.71 3.24
C GLU A 120 -0.53 -26.02 1.76
N ILE A 121 -0.28 -25.06 0.85
CA ILE A 121 -0.54 -25.19 -0.59
C ILE A 121 0.62 -25.85 -1.32
N ARG A 122 1.85 -25.64 -0.91
CA ARG A 122 3.08 -26.15 -1.55
C ARG A 122 3.04 -27.62 -1.97
N PRO A 123 2.51 -28.57 -1.15
CA PRO A 123 2.42 -29.98 -1.54
C PRO A 123 1.54 -30.24 -2.75
N THR A 124 0.66 -29.32 -3.13
CA THR A 124 -0.20 -29.44 -4.32
C THR A 124 0.53 -29.10 -5.62
N GLY A 125 1.73 -28.52 -5.53
CA GLY A 125 2.47 -27.99 -6.67
C GLY A 125 1.95 -26.67 -7.22
N ILE A 126 0.97 -26.05 -6.57
CA ILE A 126 0.46 -24.70 -6.89
C ILE A 126 1.38 -23.69 -6.22
N HIS A 127 1.73 -22.62 -6.93
CA HIS A 127 2.48 -21.50 -6.39
C HIS A 127 1.54 -20.54 -5.67
N TYR A 128 1.77 -20.30 -4.38
CA TYR A 128 1.07 -19.28 -3.61
C TYR A 128 1.95 -18.04 -3.46
N VAL A 129 1.42 -16.86 -3.82
CA VAL A 129 2.19 -15.61 -3.88
C VAL A 129 1.48 -14.54 -3.06
N GLY A 130 2.00 -14.26 -1.86
CA GLY A 130 1.54 -13.12 -1.06
C GLY A 130 2.07 -11.82 -1.67
N THR A 131 1.17 -10.93 -2.07
CA THR A 131 1.53 -9.74 -2.84
C THR A 131 0.97 -8.47 -2.20
N GLY A 132 1.86 -7.59 -1.75
CA GLY A 132 1.48 -6.25 -1.33
C GLY A 132 1.14 -5.37 -2.54
N ILE A 133 -0.04 -4.75 -2.54
CA ILE A 133 -0.47 -3.80 -3.57
C ILE A 133 -0.76 -2.46 -2.90
N SER A 134 -0.11 -1.40 -3.35
CA SER A 134 -0.24 -0.05 -2.81
C SER A 134 -0.92 0.91 -3.79
N GLY A 135 -1.06 2.20 -3.41
CA GLY A 135 -1.60 3.26 -4.25
C GLY A 135 -3.10 3.54 -4.07
N GLY A 136 -3.80 2.76 -3.24
CA GLY A 136 -5.23 2.92 -3.01
C GLY A 136 -6.07 2.71 -4.29
N GLU A 137 -7.26 3.29 -4.31
CA GLU A 137 -8.22 3.13 -5.42
C GLU A 137 -7.66 3.62 -6.76
N VAL A 138 -7.05 4.81 -6.75
CA VAL A 138 -6.47 5.43 -7.95
C VAL A 138 -5.26 4.65 -8.43
N GLY A 139 -4.35 4.30 -7.52
CA GLY A 139 -3.16 3.52 -7.87
C GLY A 139 -3.49 2.16 -8.45
N ALA A 140 -4.47 1.44 -7.90
CA ALA A 140 -4.90 0.15 -8.46
C ALA A 140 -5.34 0.25 -9.92
N LEU A 141 -5.96 1.38 -10.30
CA LEU A 141 -6.44 1.63 -11.66
C LEU A 141 -5.35 2.12 -12.60
N GLU A 142 -4.51 3.05 -12.16
CA GLU A 142 -3.58 3.80 -13.01
C GLU A 142 -2.16 3.20 -13.02
N GLY A 143 -1.77 2.52 -11.96
CA GLY A 143 -0.47 1.90 -11.78
C GLY A 143 -0.09 1.83 -10.30
N PRO A 144 -0.25 0.68 -9.65
CA PRO A 144 0.15 0.50 -8.25
C PRO A 144 1.66 0.22 -8.12
N SER A 145 2.22 0.47 -6.93
CA SER A 145 3.44 -0.20 -6.50
C SER A 145 3.09 -1.60 -6.01
N ILE A 146 3.80 -2.63 -6.51
CA ILE A 146 3.47 -4.03 -6.28
C ILE A 146 4.68 -4.76 -5.68
N MET A 147 4.44 -5.50 -4.61
CA MET A 147 5.44 -6.19 -3.78
C MET A 147 5.13 -7.69 -3.75
N PRO A 148 5.37 -8.45 -4.83
CA PRO A 148 5.15 -9.90 -4.85
C PRO A 148 6.24 -10.65 -4.07
N GLY A 149 5.80 -11.60 -3.25
CA GLY A 149 6.64 -12.63 -2.63
C GLY A 149 6.56 -13.96 -3.37
N GLY A 150 6.76 -15.06 -2.64
CA GLY A 150 6.68 -16.41 -3.19
C GLY A 150 7.96 -16.90 -3.87
N SER A 151 7.91 -18.05 -4.54
CA SER A 151 9.11 -18.60 -5.21
C SER A 151 9.53 -17.79 -6.44
N LYS A 152 10.80 -17.86 -6.84
CA LYS A 152 11.30 -17.23 -8.06
C LYS A 152 10.57 -17.73 -9.30
N GLU A 153 10.26 -19.03 -9.35
CA GLU A 153 9.49 -19.65 -10.43
C GLU A 153 8.09 -19.04 -10.54
N SER A 154 7.44 -18.77 -9.41
CA SER A 154 6.14 -18.11 -9.42
C SER A 154 6.23 -16.68 -9.96
N TYR A 155 7.32 -15.98 -9.65
CA TYR A 155 7.54 -14.63 -10.17
C TYR A 155 7.80 -14.63 -11.69
N GLU A 156 8.54 -15.60 -12.22
CA GLU A 156 8.72 -15.76 -13.67
C GLU A 156 7.38 -15.90 -14.42
N ILE A 157 6.36 -16.48 -13.76
CA ILE A 157 5.04 -16.71 -14.36
C ILE A 157 4.15 -15.46 -14.24
N ILE A 158 4.05 -14.85 -13.04
CA ILE A 158 3.11 -13.75 -12.78
C ILE A 158 3.76 -12.37 -12.93
N GLY A 159 5.07 -12.26 -12.72
CA GLY A 159 5.83 -11.00 -12.77
C GLY A 159 5.54 -10.16 -13.99
N PRO A 160 5.61 -10.70 -15.22
CA PRO A 160 5.33 -9.92 -16.43
C PRO A 160 3.94 -9.25 -16.46
N VAL A 161 2.94 -9.85 -15.81
CA VAL A 161 1.62 -9.23 -15.66
C VAL A 161 1.68 -8.11 -14.65
N LEU A 162 2.27 -8.36 -13.46
CA LEU A 162 2.34 -7.39 -12.38
C LEU A 162 3.20 -6.17 -12.74
N GLU A 163 4.33 -6.38 -13.39
CA GLU A 163 5.21 -5.31 -13.88
C GLU A 163 4.48 -4.41 -14.89
N LYS A 164 3.77 -5.01 -15.85
CA LYS A 164 3.05 -4.26 -16.89
C LYS A 164 1.93 -3.37 -16.33
N ILE A 165 1.28 -3.78 -15.24
CA ILE A 165 0.18 -3.02 -14.62
C ILE A 165 0.66 -2.07 -13.52
N SER A 166 1.92 -2.15 -13.08
CA SER A 166 2.48 -1.27 -12.08
C SER A 166 2.72 0.15 -12.60
N ALA A 167 2.98 1.10 -11.71
CA ALA A 167 3.56 2.38 -12.06
C ALA A 167 4.96 2.21 -12.65
N HIS A 168 5.42 3.17 -13.42
CA HIS A 168 6.76 3.15 -14.00
C HIS A 168 7.48 4.47 -13.74
N VAL A 169 8.73 4.40 -13.31
CA VAL A 169 9.61 5.56 -13.11
C VAL A 169 10.85 5.35 -13.98
N ASP A 170 11.13 6.30 -14.85
CA ASP A 170 12.26 6.24 -15.80
C ASP A 170 12.26 4.96 -16.68
N GLY A 171 11.07 4.41 -16.97
CA GLY A 171 10.90 3.17 -17.73
C GLY A 171 10.94 1.89 -16.88
N GLU A 172 11.35 1.96 -15.63
CA GLU A 172 11.42 0.82 -14.70
C GLU A 172 10.08 0.62 -13.97
N PRO A 173 9.58 -0.63 -13.86
CA PRO A 173 8.32 -0.90 -13.17
C PRO A 173 8.47 -0.73 -11.65
N CYS A 174 7.46 -0.14 -11.02
CA CYS A 174 7.33 -0.14 -9.56
C CYS A 174 6.80 -1.49 -9.04
N CYS A 175 7.40 -2.58 -9.51
CA CYS A 175 7.11 -3.95 -9.15
C CYS A 175 8.42 -4.76 -9.17
N ALA A 176 8.71 -5.47 -8.08
CA ALA A 176 9.88 -6.36 -8.02
C ALA A 176 9.60 -7.50 -7.04
N TRP A 177 10.27 -8.64 -7.24
CA TRP A 177 10.22 -9.76 -6.32
C TRP A 177 10.84 -9.40 -4.96
N MET A 178 10.08 -9.62 -3.88
CA MET A 178 10.46 -9.23 -2.53
C MET A 178 11.11 -10.34 -1.70
N GLY A 179 11.22 -11.55 -2.23
CA GLY A 179 11.72 -12.72 -1.50
C GLY A 179 10.67 -13.82 -1.41
N THR A 180 11.06 -14.93 -0.79
CA THR A 180 10.21 -16.12 -0.66
C THR A 180 9.06 -15.94 0.33
N ASP A 181 8.15 -16.86 0.34
CA ASP A 181 7.01 -17.04 1.27
C ASP A 181 6.23 -15.72 1.56
N GLY A 182 6.24 -15.24 2.79
CA GLY A 182 5.51 -14.07 3.25
C GLY A 182 6.17 -12.71 2.98
N ALA A 183 7.35 -12.67 2.32
CA ALA A 183 8.15 -11.44 2.17
C ALA A 183 7.38 -10.29 1.52
N GLY A 184 6.57 -10.54 0.50
CA GLY A 184 5.79 -9.50 -0.17
C GLY A 184 4.78 -8.81 0.76
N HIS A 185 4.05 -9.56 1.55
CA HIS A 185 3.14 -9.01 2.56
C HIS A 185 3.87 -8.34 3.72
N PHE A 186 5.05 -8.85 4.10
CA PHE A 186 5.88 -8.21 5.12
C PHE A 186 6.34 -6.82 4.69
N VAL A 187 6.92 -6.71 3.49
CA VAL A 187 7.36 -5.43 2.93
C VAL A 187 6.17 -4.45 2.83
N LYS A 188 4.99 -4.93 2.43
CA LYS A 188 3.77 -4.10 2.40
C LYS A 188 3.30 -3.69 3.79
N MET A 189 3.40 -4.55 4.78
CA MET A 189 3.04 -4.27 6.17
C MET A 189 3.89 -3.12 6.71
N VAL A 190 5.21 -3.19 6.54
CA VAL A 190 6.14 -2.15 6.97
C VAL A 190 5.95 -0.85 6.19
N HIS A 191 5.72 -0.93 4.86
CA HIS A 191 5.31 0.22 4.06
C HIS A 191 4.14 0.97 4.72
N ASN A 192 3.12 0.25 5.16
CA ASN A 192 1.97 0.87 5.84
C ASN A 192 2.33 1.41 7.23
N GLY A 193 3.27 0.81 7.93
CA GLY A 193 3.81 1.36 9.18
C GLY A 193 4.45 2.73 8.98
N ILE A 194 5.32 2.85 7.97
CA ILE A 194 5.92 4.13 7.56
C ILE A 194 4.85 5.15 7.16
N GLU A 195 3.82 4.73 6.43
CA GLU A 195 2.68 5.57 6.06
C GLU A 195 1.98 6.16 7.29
N TYR A 196 1.78 5.36 8.35
CA TYR A 196 1.17 5.83 9.59
C TYR A 196 2.04 6.89 10.28
N ALA A 197 3.35 6.67 10.35
CA ALA A 197 4.29 7.63 10.91
C ALA A 197 4.28 8.96 10.12
N ASP A 198 4.37 8.90 8.80
CA ASP A 198 4.37 10.08 7.94
C ASP A 198 3.08 10.90 8.09
N MET A 199 1.91 10.25 8.16
CA MET A 199 0.63 10.92 8.39
C MET A 199 0.56 11.55 9.79
N GLN A 200 1.13 10.90 10.82
CA GLN A 200 1.18 11.46 12.17
C GLN A 200 2.06 12.72 12.21
N PHE A 201 3.25 12.69 11.62
CA PHE A 201 4.14 13.84 11.56
C PHE A 201 3.51 15.04 10.84
N ILE A 202 2.80 14.79 9.75
CA ILE A 202 2.06 15.83 9.02
C ILE A 202 0.97 16.43 9.93
N GLY A 203 0.25 15.59 10.68
CA GLY A 203 -0.77 16.05 11.63
C GLY A 203 -0.17 16.90 12.74
N GLU A 204 0.98 16.51 13.30
CA GLU A 204 1.68 17.28 14.33
C GLU A 204 2.25 18.59 13.79
N ALA A 205 2.87 18.58 12.60
CA ALA A 205 3.32 19.80 11.93
C ALA A 205 2.15 20.78 11.70
N HIS A 206 1.00 20.29 11.21
CA HIS A 206 -0.21 21.10 11.06
C HIS A 206 -0.68 21.66 12.41
N SER A 207 -0.67 20.86 13.47
CA SER A 207 -1.05 21.29 14.82
C SER A 207 -0.15 22.44 15.32
N LEU A 208 1.18 22.35 15.11
CA LEU A 208 2.13 23.40 15.44
C LEU A 208 1.86 24.69 14.66
N LEU A 209 1.58 24.59 13.35
CA LEU A 209 1.24 25.75 12.52
C LEU A 209 -0.06 26.41 13.02
N ARG A 210 -1.08 25.62 13.38
CA ARG A 210 -2.33 26.14 13.95
C ARG A 210 -2.09 26.82 15.30
N ALA A 211 -1.28 26.24 16.19
CA ALA A 211 -0.93 26.82 17.47
C ALA A 211 -0.18 28.16 17.32
N ALA A 212 0.61 28.34 16.27
CA ALA A 212 1.26 29.60 15.90
C ALA A 212 0.32 30.59 15.21
N GLY A 213 -0.98 30.30 15.14
CA GLY A 213 -2.02 31.20 14.62
C GLY A 213 -2.20 31.17 13.10
N LEU A 214 -1.60 30.23 12.37
CA LEU A 214 -1.84 30.10 10.93
C LEU A 214 -3.27 29.58 10.67
N THR A 215 -3.91 30.13 9.65
CA THR A 215 -5.14 29.57 9.07
C THR A 215 -4.84 28.27 8.30
N ASN A 216 -5.87 27.48 7.97
CA ASN A 216 -5.68 26.29 7.12
C ASN A 216 -5.12 26.67 5.73
N ALA A 217 -5.50 27.79 5.17
CA ALA A 217 -4.97 28.29 3.90
C ALA A 217 -3.47 28.62 3.99
N GLU A 218 -3.04 29.33 5.04
CA GLU A 218 -1.62 29.66 5.26
C GLU A 218 -0.78 28.39 5.57
N ALA A 219 -1.35 27.41 6.31
CA ALA A 219 -0.71 26.13 6.51
C ALA A 219 -0.58 25.35 5.17
N ALA A 220 -1.61 25.40 4.31
CA ALA A 220 -1.56 24.82 2.97
C ALA A 220 -0.44 25.42 2.12
N ASP A 221 -0.25 26.74 2.17
CA ASP A 221 0.84 27.44 1.46
C ASP A 221 2.22 26.98 1.96
N ALA A 222 2.36 26.78 3.27
CA ALA A 222 3.59 26.22 3.84
C ALA A 222 3.88 24.81 3.33
N PHE A 223 2.91 23.88 3.41
CA PHE A 223 3.07 22.52 2.89
C PHE A 223 3.34 22.49 1.38
N GLU A 224 2.68 23.32 0.59
CA GLU A 224 2.94 23.43 -0.85
C GLU A 224 4.37 23.91 -1.13
N SER A 225 4.84 24.93 -0.40
CA SER A 225 6.22 25.41 -0.50
C SER A 225 7.22 24.30 -0.14
N TRP A 226 6.99 23.56 0.93
CA TRP A 226 7.84 22.46 1.34
C TRP A 226 7.87 21.31 0.33
N ASN A 227 6.76 21.09 -0.38
CA ASN A 227 6.67 20.07 -1.42
C ASN A 227 7.52 20.36 -2.67
N HIS A 228 8.01 21.58 -2.86
CA HIS A 228 8.98 21.89 -3.92
C HIS A 228 10.42 21.53 -3.57
N GLY A 229 10.69 21.17 -2.30
CA GLY A 229 12.01 20.81 -1.76
C GLY A 229 12.18 19.33 -1.43
N ASP A 230 12.94 19.06 -0.39
CA ASP A 230 13.25 17.71 0.08
C ASP A 230 12.04 16.95 0.63
N LEU A 231 11.04 17.68 1.14
CA LEU A 231 9.76 17.10 1.60
C LEU A 231 8.80 16.70 0.46
N ASN A 232 9.22 16.83 -0.81
CA ASN A 232 8.40 16.40 -1.93
C ASN A 232 7.93 14.97 -1.77
N SER A 233 6.62 14.81 -1.61
CA SER A 233 5.97 13.51 -1.43
C SER A 233 4.47 13.61 -1.70
N TYR A 234 3.85 12.47 -1.99
CA TYR A 234 2.41 12.40 -2.19
C TYR A 234 1.61 12.93 -0.99
N LEU A 235 1.99 12.52 0.22
CA LEU A 235 1.25 12.94 1.42
C LEU A 235 1.37 14.44 1.69
N VAL A 236 2.53 15.06 1.46
CA VAL A 236 2.70 16.51 1.58
C VAL A 236 1.90 17.24 0.50
N GLU A 237 1.90 16.74 -0.75
CA GLU A 237 1.11 17.28 -1.85
C GLU A 237 -0.40 17.27 -1.52
N ILE A 238 -0.94 16.11 -1.13
CA ILE A 238 -2.38 16.03 -0.84
C ILE A 238 -2.76 16.80 0.40
N THR A 239 -1.86 16.97 1.38
CA THR A 239 -2.10 17.78 2.58
C THR A 239 -2.42 19.23 2.19
N SER A 240 -1.64 19.86 1.32
CA SER A 240 -1.91 21.22 0.87
C SER A 240 -3.29 21.35 0.19
N ARG A 241 -3.69 20.33 -0.58
CA ARG A 241 -5.00 20.27 -1.26
C ARG A 241 -6.15 20.07 -0.26
N VAL A 242 -5.97 19.17 0.72
CA VAL A 242 -6.99 18.90 1.77
C VAL A 242 -7.22 20.14 2.62
N LEU A 243 -6.15 20.85 3.01
CA LEU A 243 -6.24 22.06 3.82
C LEU A 243 -6.95 23.23 3.09
N ARG A 244 -6.96 23.25 1.76
CA ARG A 244 -7.71 24.22 0.94
C ARG A 244 -9.13 23.81 0.60
N ALA A 245 -9.47 22.53 0.85
CA ALA A 245 -10.78 22.03 0.49
C ALA A 245 -11.89 22.65 1.34
N LYS A 246 -12.99 23.02 0.70
CA LYS A 246 -14.17 23.60 1.35
C LYS A 246 -15.28 22.57 1.49
N ASP A 247 -16.13 22.71 2.50
CA ASP A 247 -17.34 21.89 2.64
C ASP A 247 -18.28 22.18 1.45
N PRO A 248 -18.63 21.15 0.64
CA PRO A 248 -19.56 21.34 -0.49
C PRO A 248 -20.93 21.89 -0.09
N ARG A 249 -21.30 21.73 1.19
CA ARG A 249 -22.58 22.22 1.74
C ARG A 249 -22.50 23.67 2.25
N ASN A 250 -21.30 24.13 2.60
CA ASN A 250 -21.03 25.49 3.06
C ASN A 250 -19.61 25.94 2.63
N PRO A 251 -19.48 26.61 1.47
CA PRO A 251 -18.18 27.03 0.91
C PRO A 251 -17.34 27.97 1.79
N ASP A 252 -17.95 28.59 2.80
CA ASP A 252 -17.23 29.45 3.76
C ASP A 252 -16.51 28.63 4.85
N THR A 253 -16.81 27.33 4.97
CA THR A 253 -16.23 26.44 5.98
C THR A 253 -15.17 25.54 5.35
N ASP A 254 -14.03 25.41 6.02
CA ASP A 254 -13.00 24.47 5.62
C ASP A 254 -13.48 23.01 5.83
N LEU A 255 -13.26 22.16 4.84
CA LEU A 255 -13.68 20.74 4.92
C LEU A 255 -13.05 20.03 6.11
N LEU A 256 -11.79 20.36 6.45
CA LEU A 256 -11.07 19.79 7.58
C LEU A 256 -11.80 20.01 8.92
N ASP A 257 -12.48 21.13 9.09
CA ASP A 257 -13.15 21.49 10.35
C ASP A 257 -14.50 20.75 10.56
N VAL A 258 -15.00 20.07 9.52
CA VAL A 258 -16.31 19.38 9.55
C VAL A 258 -16.25 17.89 9.23
N ILE A 259 -15.11 17.37 8.85
CA ILE A 259 -14.93 15.93 8.67
C ILE A 259 -14.89 15.21 10.02
N ARG A 260 -15.07 13.88 9.96
CA ARG A 260 -15.02 13.05 11.17
C ARG A 260 -13.63 13.12 11.82
N ASP A 261 -13.59 13.52 13.08
CA ASP A 261 -12.39 13.59 13.91
C ASP A 261 -12.04 12.18 14.46
N GLU A 262 -11.63 11.28 13.56
CA GLU A 262 -11.26 9.91 13.92
C GLU A 262 -10.39 9.29 12.82
N ALA A 263 -9.23 8.74 13.21
CA ALA A 263 -8.36 7.97 12.33
C ALA A 263 -8.44 6.48 12.66
N GLY A 264 -8.91 5.66 11.71
CA GLY A 264 -9.05 4.21 11.88
C GLY A 264 -7.75 3.44 11.63
N MET A 265 -7.73 2.16 12.05
CA MET A 265 -6.66 1.19 11.80
C MET A 265 -7.20 -0.04 11.08
N LYS A 266 -6.39 -0.64 10.19
CA LYS A 266 -6.73 -1.87 9.46
C LYS A 266 -5.85 -3.07 9.83
N GLY A 267 -4.98 -2.93 10.85
CA GLY A 267 -4.12 -4.00 11.37
C GLY A 267 -2.65 -3.91 10.95
N THR A 268 -2.33 -3.45 9.75
CA THR A 268 -0.96 -3.47 9.21
C THR A 268 0.05 -2.69 10.06
N GLY A 269 -0.30 -1.50 10.55
CA GLY A 269 0.57 -0.73 11.45
C GLY A 269 0.80 -1.45 12.79
N THR A 270 -0.25 -2.08 13.34
CA THR A 270 -0.13 -2.89 14.57
C THR A 270 0.80 -4.08 14.36
N TRP A 271 0.69 -4.79 13.24
CA TRP A 271 1.57 -5.93 12.93
C TRP A 271 3.02 -5.49 12.75
N THR A 272 3.29 -4.33 12.13
CA THR A 272 4.63 -3.73 12.05
C THR A 272 5.24 -3.59 13.44
N VAL A 273 4.53 -2.97 14.37
CA VAL A 273 5.04 -2.76 15.74
C VAL A 273 5.22 -4.09 16.50
N GLN A 274 4.28 -5.01 16.38
CA GLN A 274 4.38 -6.32 17.02
C GLN A 274 5.60 -7.10 16.53
N THR A 275 5.81 -7.14 15.22
CA THR A 275 6.94 -7.86 14.63
C THR A 275 8.27 -7.17 14.93
N ALA A 276 8.31 -5.85 14.96
CA ALA A 276 9.51 -5.12 15.37
C ALA A 276 9.95 -5.46 16.81
N LEU A 277 8.98 -5.60 17.73
CA LEU A 277 9.25 -6.07 19.10
C LEU A 277 9.79 -7.50 19.13
N GLU A 278 9.24 -8.41 18.32
CA GLU A 278 9.70 -9.79 18.20
C GLU A 278 11.13 -9.87 17.64
N LEU A 279 11.45 -9.01 16.67
CA LEU A 279 12.77 -8.92 16.01
C LEU A 279 13.79 -8.10 16.80
N GLY A 280 13.37 -7.38 17.85
CA GLY A 280 14.25 -6.48 18.62
C GLY A 280 14.69 -5.24 17.84
N VAL A 281 13.86 -4.73 16.92
CA VAL A 281 14.12 -3.56 16.07
C VAL A 281 13.42 -2.32 16.63
N ASP A 282 14.08 -1.18 16.58
CA ASP A 282 13.49 0.12 16.94
C ASP A 282 12.59 0.65 15.81
N VAL A 283 11.31 0.77 16.11
CA VAL A 283 10.30 1.44 15.27
C VAL A 283 9.53 2.49 16.08
N SER A 284 10.22 3.22 16.95
CA SER A 284 9.61 4.15 17.91
C SER A 284 8.67 5.16 17.25
N THR A 285 9.04 5.72 16.09
CA THR A 285 8.19 6.68 15.37
C THR A 285 6.93 6.04 14.80
N ILE A 286 7.03 4.82 14.29
CA ILE A 286 5.89 4.05 13.77
C ILE A 286 4.96 3.63 14.92
N SER A 287 5.54 3.19 16.04
CA SER A 287 4.74 2.75 17.20
C SER A 287 3.94 3.91 17.80
N GLU A 288 4.54 5.10 17.92
CA GLU A 288 3.84 6.29 18.39
C GLU A 288 2.63 6.63 17.48
N ALA A 289 2.82 6.57 16.17
CA ALA A 289 1.73 6.80 15.23
C ALA A 289 0.60 5.77 15.36
N VAL A 290 0.91 4.51 15.67
CA VAL A 290 -0.08 3.45 15.93
C VAL A 290 -0.85 3.74 17.22
N PHE A 291 -0.16 4.16 18.28
CA PHE A 291 -0.81 4.55 19.55
C PHE A 291 -1.65 5.81 19.39
N ALA A 292 -1.18 6.81 18.66
CA ALA A 292 -1.96 8.02 18.34
C ALA A 292 -3.27 7.67 17.62
N ARG A 293 -3.26 6.73 16.68
CA ARG A 293 -4.51 6.24 16.05
C ARG A 293 -5.43 5.51 17.00
N SER A 294 -4.88 4.75 17.96
CA SER A 294 -5.67 4.10 19.01
C SER A 294 -6.39 5.14 19.87
N VAL A 295 -5.70 6.21 20.25
CA VAL A 295 -6.28 7.33 20.98
C VAL A 295 -7.31 8.07 20.11
N SER A 296 -6.99 8.33 18.85
CA SER A 296 -7.89 9.00 17.91
C SER A 296 -9.22 8.27 17.75
N SER A 297 -9.21 6.95 17.64
CA SER A 297 -10.42 6.14 17.51
C SER A 297 -11.23 5.99 18.83
N ALA A 298 -10.62 6.30 19.97
CA ALA A 298 -11.27 6.24 21.28
C ALA A 298 -12.13 7.50 21.57
N VAL A 299 -13.05 7.84 20.66
CA VAL A 299 -13.87 9.06 20.73
C VAL A 299 -14.57 9.26 22.08
N PRO A 300 -15.24 8.26 22.70
CA PRO A 300 -15.87 8.45 24.02
C PRO A 300 -14.85 8.86 25.10
N LEU A 301 -13.66 8.26 25.09
CA LEU A 301 -12.61 8.56 26.07
C LEU A 301 -12.07 9.98 25.87
N ARG A 302 -11.83 10.39 24.62
CA ARG A 302 -11.37 11.75 24.27
C ARG A 302 -12.41 12.82 24.70
N THR A 303 -13.69 12.54 24.46
CA THR A 303 -14.78 13.44 24.87
C THR A 303 -14.80 13.66 26.37
N VAL A 304 -14.65 12.60 27.17
CA VAL A 304 -14.55 12.74 28.64
C VAL A 304 -13.27 13.47 29.03
N GLY A 305 -12.14 13.10 28.42
CA GLY A 305 -10.84 13.73 28.70
C GLY A 305 -10.85 15.25 28.52
N GLN A 306 -11.47 15.75 27.44
CA GLN A 306 -11.59 17.19 27.16
C GLN A 306 -12.30 17.98 28.29
N HIS A 307 -13.17 17.32 29.08
CA HIS A 307 -13.92 17.97 30.14
C HIS A 307 -13.25 17.86 31.52
N VAL A 308 -12.37 16.89 31.72
CA VAL A 308 -11.80 16.62 33.06
C VAL A 308 -10.31 16.85 33.16
N LEU A 309 -9.58 16.87 32.04
CA LEU A 309 -8.13 17.09 32.01
C LEU A 309 -7.83 18.54 31.64
N ALA A 310 -6.98 19.19 32.45
CA ALA A 310 -6.39 20.46 32.06
C ALA A 310 -5.32 20.19 30.99
N GLY A 311 -5.47 20.84 29.84
CA GLY A 311 -4.48 20.81 28.76
C GLY A 311 -3.57 22.04 28.77
N PRO A 312 -2.48 22.04 27.97
CA PRO A 312 -1.70 23.23 27.70
C PRO A 312 -2.53 24.27 26.94
N GLU A 313 -2.07 25.53 26.94
CA GLU A 313 -2.64 26.55 26.05
C GLU A 313 -2.46 26.13 24.59
N HIS A 314 -3.50 26.34 23.78
CA HIS A 314 -3.50 25.96 22.36
C HIS A 314 -2.80 26.96 21.44
N THR A 315 -2.19 28.00 22.00
CA THR A 315 -1.51 29.05 21.25
C THR A 315 -0.07 29.18 21.72
N ILE A 316 0.84 29.38 20.77
CA ILE A 316 2.26 29.68 21.03
C ILE A 316 2.58 31.06 20.44
N THR A 317 3.43 31.83 21.15
CA THR A 317 3.95 33.05 20.62
C THR A 317 5.19 32.79 19.79
N VAL A 318 5.17 33.21 18.54
CA VAL A 318 6.27 33.04 17.58
C VAL A 318 6.87 34.42 17.29
N GLU A 319 8.12 34.66 17.67
CA GLU A 319 8.82 35.92 17.44
C GLU A 319 9.18 36.14 15.96
N ASP A 320 9.73 35.09 15.32
CA ASP A 320 10.07 35.04 13.90
C ASP A 320 9.34 33.92 13.19
N ARG A 321 8.27 34.30 12.46
CA ARG A 321 7.44 33.35 11.71
C ARG A 321 8.23 32.56 10.66
N GLN A 322 9.21 33.20 9.98
CA GLN A 322 9.97 32.52 8.93
C GLN A 322 10.90 31.46 9.48
N THR A 323 11.61 31.78 10.57
CA THR A 323 12.43 30.81 11.30
C THR A 323 11.59 29.65 11.82
N PHE A 324 10.43 29.93 12.44
CA PHE A 324 9.53 28.89 12.93
C PHE A 324 9.05 27.93 11.81
N LEU A 325 8.65 28.47 10.65
CA LEU A 325 8.25 27.65 9.50
C LEU A 325 9.41 26.77 9.00
N THR A 326 10.62 27.29 9.04
CA THR A 326 11.83 26.53 8.68
C THR A 326 12.10 25.41 9.67
N ASP A 327 11.99 25.66 10.97
CA ASP A 327 12.20 24.67 12.02
C ASP A 327 11.17 23.54 11.95
N VAL A 328 9.89 23.85 11.74
CA VAL A 328 8.83 22.85 11.56
C VAL A 328 9.08 22.00 10.31
N ARG A 329 9.49 22.62 9.20
CA ARG A 329 9.88 21.91 7.97
C ARG A 329 11.02 20.93 8.22
N ASP A 330 12.07 21.37 8.89
CA ASP A 330 13.28 20.58 9.11
C ASP A 330 13.03 19.46 10.15
N ALA A 331 12.18 19.70 11.14
CA ALA A 331 11.69 18.69 12.06
C ALA A 331 10.89 17.60 11.32
N LEU A 332 9.95 18.00 10.46
CA LEU A 332 9.16 17.09 9.64
C LEU A 332 10.07 16.24 8.72
N TRP A 333 11.06 16.87 8.07
CA TRP A 333 12.03 16.18 7.24
C TRP A 333 12.82 15.13 8.04
N SER A 334 13.36 15.52 9.19
CA SER A 334 14.14 14.63 10.06
C SER A 334 13.30 13.44 10.54
N ALA A 335 12.05 13.69 10.96
CA ALA A 335 11.14 12.64 11.40
C ALA A 335 10.83 11.63 10.27
N LYS A 336 10.60 12.12 9.04
CA LYS A 336 10.40 11.24 7.87
C LYS A 336 11.63 10.37 7.60
N VAL A 337 12.84 10.94 7.62
CA VAL A 337 14.09 10.16 7.42
C VAL A 337 14.19 9.05 8.46
N VAL A 338 13.92 9.34 9.73
CA VAL A 338 13.95 8.34 10.82
C VAL A 338 12.93 7.24 10.59
N ALA A 339 11.68 7.57 10.26
CA ALA A 339 10.63 6.56 10.02
C ALA A 339 10.96 5.61 8.87
N TYR A 340 11.48 6.13 7.76
CA TYR A 340 11.91 5.30 6.64
C TYR A 340 13.11 4.42 7.02
N ALA A 341 14.09 4.96 7.75
CA ALA A 341 15.25 4.20 8.24
C ALA A 341 14.80 3.06 9.16
N GLN A 342 13.90 3.32 10.12
CA GLN A 342 13.34 2.31 11.03
C GLN A 342 12.61 1.21 10.28
N GLY A 343 11.74 1.56 9.32
CA GLY A 343 11.03 0.55 8.54
C GLY A 343 11.95 -0.27 7.64
N LEU A 344 12.93 0.34 6.98
CA LEU A 344 13.91 -0.39 6.18
C LEU A 344 14.80 -1.30 7.04
N ASP A 345 15.15 -0.88 8.27
CA ASP A 345 15.90 -1.72 9.20
C ASP A 345 15.08 -2.92 9.68
N GLU A 346 13.77 -2.75 9.91
CA GLU A 346 12.87 -3.85 10.22
C GLU A 346 12.81 -4.86 9.08
N ILE A 347 12.69 -4.41 7.81
CA ILE A 347 12.70 -5.30 6.65
C ILE A 347 14.03 -6.04 6.54
N ARG A 348 15.16 -5.34 6.71
CA ARG A 348 16.50 -5.94 6.66
C ARG A 348 16.69 -7.02 7.74
N THR A 349 16.23 -6.74 8.95
CA THR A 349 16.33 -7.67 10.08
C THR A 349 15.43 -8.89 9.88
N ALA A 350 14.20 -8.69 9.42
CA ALA A 350 13.30 -9.79 9.07
C ALA A 350 13.84 -10.64 7.92
N ALA A 351 14.46 -10.02 6.91
CA ALA A 351 15.08 -10.75 5.81
C ALA A 351 16.18 -11.70 6.30
N ALA A 352 16.98 -11.29 7.27
CA ALA A 352 17.98 -12.14 7.89
C ALA A 352 17.35 -13.27 8.73
N GLU A 353 16.33 -12.95 9.55
CA GLU A 353 15.64 -13.91 10.42
C GLU A 353 14.90 -15.00 9.62
N TYR A 354 14.20 -14.61 8.56
CA TYR A 354 13.39 -15.53 7.76
C TYR A 354 14.11 -16.07 6.52
N ASN A 355 15.38 -15.74 6.32
CA ASN A 355 16.20 -16.11 5.15
C ASN A 355 15.58 -15.65 3.82
N TRP A 356 15.08 -14.43 3.75
CA TRP A 356 14.59 -13.82 2.52
C TRP A 356 15.72 -13.11 1.77
N GLU A 357 15.76 -13.30 0.47
CA GLU A 357 16.68 -12.59 -0.43
C GLU A 357 16.09 -11.21 -0.81
N VAL A 358 16.05 -10.27 0.13
CA VAL A 358 15.48 -8.93 -0.07
C VAL A 358 16.56 -7.94 -0.51
N ASP A 359 16.29 -7.20 -1.59
CA ASP A 359 17.12 -6.09 -2.04
C ASP A 359 16.52 -4.75 -1.59
N MET A 360 17.22 -4.03 -0.69
CA MET A 360 16.77 -2.74 -0.16
C MET A 360 16.70 -1.66 -1.24
N GLY A 361 17.58 -1.72 -2.24
CA GLY A 361 17.55 -0.81 -3.39
C GLY A 361 16.30 -1.02 -4.23
N GLN A 362 15.93 -2.27 -4.50
CA GLN A 362 14.67 -2.57 -5.20
C GLN A 362 13.46 -2.07 -4.42
N ILE A 363 13.41 -2.23 -3.10
CA ILE A 363 12.32 -1.69 -2.27
C ILE A 363 12.22 -0.17 -2.44
N ALA A 364 13.33 0.55 -2.30
CA ALA A 364 13.34 2.00 -2.51
C ALA A 364 12.88 2.38 -3.93
N SER A 365 13.28 1.60 -4.93
CA SER A 365 12.90 1.82 -6.33
C SER A 365 11.40 1.68 -6.56
N ILE A 366 10.78 0.60 -6.08
CA ILE A 366 9.35 0.34 -6.32
C ILE A 366 8.42 1.27 -5.54
N TRP A 367 8.92 1.92 -4.49
CA TRP A 367 8.13 2.88 -3.71
C TRP A 367 8.19 4.31 -4.26
N ARG A 368 8.94 4.56 -5.34
CA ARG A 368 9.05 5.90 -5.96
C ARG A 368 7.76 6.39 -6.58
N ASP A 369 6.89 5.48 -7.05
CA ASP A 369 5.56 5.81 -7.57
C ASP A 369 4.54 4.69 -7.31
N GLY A 370 3.27 4.94 -7.61
CA GLY A 370 2.18 3.98 -7.42
C GLY A 370 1.90 3.63 -5.95
N CYS A 371 2.42 4.36 -4.98
CA CYS A 371 2.18 4.12 -3.56
C CYS A 371 1.95 5.41 -2.76
N ILE A 372 1.42 5.25 -1.55
CA ILE A 372 1.07 6.38 -0.67
C ILE A 372 2.33 7.06 -0.10
N ILE A 373 3.40 6.31 0.12
CA ILE A 373 4.64 6.84 0.71
C ILE A 373 5.66 7.31 -0.34
N ARG A 374 5.26 7.44 -1.62
CA ARG A 374 6.17 7.96 -2.65
C ARG A 374 6.71 9.33 -2.26
N ALA A 375 8.05 9.47 -2.26
CA ALA A 375 8.74 10.65 -1.82
C ALA A 375 10.10 10.81 -2.52
N ARG A 376 10.56 12.05 -2.66
CA ARG A 376 11.90 12.36 -3.18
C ARG A 376 13.02 11.73 -2.33
N LEU A 377 12.77 11.50 -1.05
CA LEU A 377 13.67 10.80 -0.14
C LEU A 377 14.11 9.43 -0.69
N LEU A 378 13.20 8.67 -1.30
CA LEU A 378 13.50 7.35 -1.86
C LEU A 378 14.55 7.37 -2.99
N GLN A 379 14.61 8.46 -3.75
CA GLN A 379 15.68 8.67 -4.75
C GLN A 379 17.06 8.76 -4.09
N ARG A 380 17.16 9.41 -2.92
CA ARG A 380 18.42 9.45 -2.17
C ARG A 380 18.80 8.09 -1.60
N CYS A 381 17.82 7.30 -1.10
CA CYS A 381 18.05 5.94 -0.64
C CYS A 381 18.68 5.07 -1.73
N LEU A 382 18.22 5.19 -2.98
CA LEU A 382 18.80 4.47 -4.13
C LEU A 382 20.27 4.80 -4.38
N LEU A 383 20.65 6.08 -4.33
CA LEU A 383 22.02 6.49 -4.55
C LEU A 383 22.97 5.89 -3.50
N TYR A 384 22.55 5.88 -2.23
CA TYR A 384 23.37 5.28 -1.15
C TYR A 384 23.48 3.75 -1.25
N THR A 385 22.46 3.06 -1.77
CA THR A 385 22.52 1.59 -1.93
C THR A 385 23.37 1.18 -3.13
N SER A 386 23.38 1.95 -4.22
CA SER A 386 24.22 1.70 -5.38
C SER A 386 25.71 1.94 -5.08
N ASP A 387 26.05 3.03 -4.39
CA ASP A 387 27.44 3.35 -4.00
C ASP A 387 28.02 2.30 -3.04
N ALA A 388 27.21 1.82 -2.06
CA ALA A 388 27.63 0.75 -1.15
C ALA A 388 27.82 -0.62 -1.84
N ALA A 389 27.14 -0.88 -2.94
CA ALA A 389 27.34 -2.09 -3.73
C ALA A 389 28.62 -2.03 -4.56
N ASP A 390 28.97 -0.86 -5.13
CA ASP A 390 30.21 -0.64 -5.88
C ASP A 390 31.46 -0.70 -4.99
N GLU A 391 31.38 -0.20 -3.74
CA GLU A 391 32.50 -0.30 -2.77
C GLU A 391 32.75 -1.76 -2.34
N ARG A 392 31.74 -2.62 -2.23
CA ARG A 392 31.91 -4.04 -1.90
C ARG A 392 32.44 -4.89 -3.05
N SER A 393 32.27 -4.46 -4.28
CA SER A 393 32.80 -5.14 -5.47
C SER A 393 34.26 -4.77 -5.77
N SER A 394 34.84 -3.81 -5.05
CA SER A 394 36.22 -3.33 -5.21
C SER A 394 37.20 -3.79 -4.12
N VAL A 395 36.79 -4.74 -3.23
CA VAL A 395 37.64 -5.36 -2.18
C VAL A 395 37.82 -6.87 -2.47
#